data_5d9191096dd2a8aa3e3db2a31051a1d3
#
_entry.id   5d9191096dd2a8aa3e3db2a31051a1d3
#
_cell.length_a   1.000
_cell.length_b   1.000
_cell.length_c   1.000
_cell.angle_alpha   90.00
_cell.angle_beta   90.00
_cell.angle_gamma   90.00
#
_symmetry.space_group_name_H-M   'P 1'
#
loop_
_entity.id
_entity.type
_entity.pdbx_description
1 polymer ?
#
loop_
_entity_poly.entity_id
_entity_poly.type
_entity_poly.pdbx_seq_one_letter_code
_entity_poly.pdbx_strand_id
1 'polypeptide(L)'
;MDFTIVRDSASAAQLKKGFSVREAMEKSDFSVKDAENLGFTCDANSIKAAMAADENYKAYVTAMAKDANFSLGDANIDAIGQFFLYINESTINALYRGRTAAQTFGVKVVGDWTTEKVAFKLRELVSGGTGKYDDFSRPGYANYNYGWDVRDTIRLEWGIKVTKLEEAVASVMRRNAHKDKFDSVALTSDIWLNGYFWYGTTAGSKKLYGVFTEPGLATRTTNLPHDTHWEAANMSGLTMDEVVDTLRILKQNLATDLQGNGDVNTLPVTIAAPLEWQTAFTMINTYGLTANDWLAKNWPNATVEFKPELSGKFIVFAKNVPGVGMDTINLMQTSRLHMVGAMPTLKGREEAYSASVAGAFMACPVGMKVYEA
;
A
#
# COMPACT_ATOMS: atom_id res chain seq x y z
N MET A 1 -9.76 -23.14 -19.35
CA MET A 1 -10.43 -22.15 -18.49
C MET A 1 -11.55 -21.57 -19.31
N ASP A 2 -12.77 -21.91 -19.01
CA ASP A 2 -13.93 -21.27 -19.63
C ASP A 2 -14.15 -19.94 -18.92
N PHE A 3 -13.82 -18.86 -19.61
CA PHE A 3 -14.19 -17.52 -19.13
C PHE A 3 -15.71 -17.39 -19.21
N THR A 4 -16.39 -17.43 -18.09
CA THR A 4 -17.84 -17.29 -18.01
C THR A 4 -18.36 -15.97 -18.59
N ILE A 5 -17.49 -14.98 -18.77
CA ILE A 5 -17.76 -13.69 -19.44
C ILE A 5 -18.13 -13.89 -20.93
N VAL A 6 -17.80 -15.01 -21.52
CA VAL A 6 -17.95 -15.26 -22.98
C VAL A 6 -19.27 -15.95 -23.31
N ARG A 7 -20.10 -16.31 -22.33
CA ARG A 7 -21.38 -16.99 -22.59
C ARG A 7 -22.49 -16.09 -23.09
N ASP A 8 -22.34 -14.80 -22.90
CA ASP A 8 -23.28 -13.82 -23.43
C ASP A 8 -22.84 -13.38 -24.84
N SER A 9 -23.72 -13.48 -25.81
CA SER A 9 -23.43 -13.14 -27.21
C SER A 9 -22.93 -11.70 -27.40
N ALA A 10 -23.31 -10.80 -26.48
CA ALA A 10 -22.85 -9.43 -26.42
C ALA A 10 -21.37 -9.32 -26.00
N SER A 11 -20.92 -10.16 -25.06
CA SER A 11 -19.52 -10.20 -24.59
C SER A 11 -18.57 -10.76 -25.63
N ALA A 12 -19.01 -11.76 -26.41
CA ALA A 12 -18.21 -12.33 -27.51
C ALA A 12 -17.99 -11.34 -28.65
N ALA A 13 -18.96 -10.44 -28.90
CA ALA A 13 -18.82 -9.38 -29.89
C ALA A 13 -17.90 -8.24 -29.43
N GLN A 14 -17.82 -7.99 -28.12
CA GLN A 14 -16.91 -7.02 -27.53
C GLN A 14 -15.46 -7.51 -27.52
N LEU A 15 -15.22 -8.79 -27.27
CA LEU A 15 -13.90 -9.43 -27.37
C LEU A 15 -13.32 -9.35 -28.80
N LYS A 16 -14.17 -9.43 -29.82
CA LYS A 16 -13.76 -9.25 -31.22
C LYS A 16 -13.39 -7.81 -31.60
N LYS A 17 -13.78 -6.82 -30.79
CA LYS A 17 -13.48 -5.38 -31.00
C LYS A 17 -12.30 -4.87 -30.16
N GLY A 18 -11.56 -5.75 -29.47
CA GLY A 18 -10.57 -5.31 -28.49
C GLY A 18 -11.27 -4.88 -27.20
N PHE A 19 -11.46 -5.82 -26.29
CA PHE A 19 -12.09 -5.59 -24.99
C PHE A 19 -11.20 -4.67 -24.14
N SER A 20 -11.63 -3.48 -23.90
CA SER A 20 -10.97 -2.58 -22.95
C SER A 20 -11.46 -2.93 -21.55
N VAL A 21 -10.51 -3.21 -20.63
CA VAL A 21 -10.79 -3.42 -19.19
C VAL A 21 -11.62 -2.26 -18.63
N ARG A 22 -11.48 -1.07 -19.21
CA ARG A 22 -12.26 0.12 -18.90
C ARG A 22 -13.76 -0.05 -19.17
N GLU A 23 -14.16 -0.65 -20.30
CA GLU A 23 -15.57 -0.87 -20.62
C GLU A 23 -16.21 -1.95 -19.74
N ALA A 24 -15.42 -2.93 -19.27
CA ALA A 24 -15.89 -3.91 -18.31
C ALA A 24 -16.13 -3.33 -16.92
N MET A 25 -15.33 -2.34 -16.53
CA MET A 25 -15.44 -1.67 -15.24
C MET A 25 -16.51 -0.59 -15.20
N GLU A 26 -16.76 0.10 -16.33
CA GLU A 26 -17.83 1.11 -16.46
C GLU A 26 -19.22 0.47 -16.47
N LYS A 27 -19.33 -0.76 -16.92
CA LYS A 27 -20.56 -1.55 -16.79
C LYS A 27 -20.48 -2.32 -15.48
N SER A 28 -21.13 -1.88 -14.45
CA SER A 28 -21.23 -2.41 -13.08
C SER A 28 -21.43 -3.93 -12.89
N ASP A 29 -21.16 -4.74 -13.89
CA ASP A 29 -21.43 -6.19 -13.97
C ASP A 29 -20.19 -7.06 -13.70
N PHE A 30 -19.09 -6.50 -13.19
CA PHE A 30 -17.96 -7.32 -12.75
C PHE A 30 -18.40 -8.14 -11.53
N SER A 31 -18.64 -9.42 -11.77
CA SER A 31 -19.13 -10.31 -10.72
C SER A 31 -17.98 -10.92 -9.92
N VAL A 32 -18.29 -11.37 -8.71
CA VAL A 32 -17.36 -12.13 -7.85
C VAL A 32 -16.76 -13.33 -8.59
N LYS A 33 -17.57 -13.98 -9.44
CA LYS A 33 -17.12 -15.12 -10.27
C LYS A 33 -16.08 -14.72 -11.30
N ASP A 34 -16.08 -13.49 -11.76
CA ASP A 34 -15.11 -12.99 -12.73
C ASP A 34 -13.74 -12.78 -12.08
N ALA A 35 -13.72 -12.36 -10.83
CA ALA A 35 -12.48 -12.27 -10.05
C ALA A 35 -11.92 -13.67 -9.71
N GLU A 36 -12.78 -14.61 -9.32
CA GLU A 36 -12.38 -16.01 -9.08
C GLU A 36 -11.83 -16.69 -10.37
N ASN A 37 -12.43 -16.41 -11.51
CA ASN A 37 -11.96 -16.92 -12.82
C ASN A 37 -10.63 -16.30 -13.26
N LEU A 38 -10.31 -15.11 -12.76
CA LEU A 38 -9.00 -14.47 -12.95
C LEU A 38 -7.93 -15.02 -11.99
N GLY A 39 -8.28 -16.01 -11.15
CA GLY A 39 -7.37 -16.64 -10.20
C GLY A 39 -7.17 -15.85 -8.90
N PHE A 40 -8.02 -14.89 -8.61
CA PHE A 40 -8.00 -14.20 -7.33
C PHE A 40 -8.71 -15.06 -6.28
N THR A 41 -7.92 -15.65 -5.38
CA THR A 41 -8.43 -16.44 -4.25
C THR A 41 -8.86 -15.58 -3.06
N CYS A 42 -8.71 -14.25 -3.16
CA CYS A 42 -9.24 -13.32 -2.17
C CYS A 42 -10.74 -13.17 -2.33
N ASP A 43 -11.44 -13.03 -1.21
CA ASP A 43 -12.86 -12.77 -1.19
C ASP A 43 -13.20 -11.54 -2.06
N ALA A 44 -13.65 -11.81 -3.28
CA ALA A 44 -13.96 -10.80 -4.28
C ALA A 44 -15.06 -9.83 -3.80
N ASN A 45 -15.85 -10.23 -2.79
CA ASN A 45 -16.86 -9.35 -2.19
C ASN A 45 -16.20 -8.24 -1.35
N SER A 46 -15.13 -8.54 -0.62
CA SER A 46 -14.41 -7.51 0.14
C SER A 46 -13.65 -6.56 -0.77
N ILE A 47 -13.07 -7.07 -1.86
CA ILE A 47 -12.44 -6.25 -2.89
C ILE A 47 -13.49 -5.36 -3.56
N LYS A 48 -14.66 -5.92 -3.94
CA LYS A 48 -15.76 -5.17 -4.55
C LYS A 48 -16.33 -4.13 -3.58
N ALA A 49 -16.46 -4.46 -2.30
CA ALA A 49 -16.91 -3.54 -1.26
C ALA A 49 -15.88 -2.41 -1.00
N ALA A 50 -14.60 -2.75 -0.95
CA ALA A 50 -13.53 -1.77 -0.84
C ALA A 50 -13.46 -0.87 -2.08
N MET A 51 -13.59 -1.45 -3.28
CA MET A 51 -13.65 -0.71 -4.56
C MET A 51 -14.90 0.18 -4.66
N ALA A 52 -16.03 -0.24 -4.07
CA ALA A 52 -17.26 0.54 -4.08
C ALA A 52 -17.28 1.64 -3.00
N ALA A 53 -16.57 1.43 -1.89
CA ALA A 53 -16.52 2.34 -0.75
C ALA A 53 -15.47 3.46 -0.92
N ASP A 54 -14.43 3.23 -1.74
CA ASP A 54 -13.33 4.17 -1.89
C ASP A 54 -13.24 4.71 -3.33
N GLU A 55 -13.64 5.97 -3.52
CA GLU A 55 -13.50 6.66 -4.81
C GLU A 55 -12.03 6.76 -5.25
N ASN A 56 -11.10 6.77 -4.30
CA ASN A 56 -9.66 6.78 -4.57
C ASN A 56 -9.19 5.44 -5.15
N TYR A 57 -9.77 4.32 -4.68
CA TYR A 57 -9.51 3.02 -5.26
C TYR A 57 -10.09 2.91 -6.68
N LYS A 58 -11.28 3.48 -6.91
CA LYS A 58 -11.84 3.61 -8.27
C LYS A 58 -10.94 4.45 -9.17
N ALA A 59 -10.42 5.58 -8.67
CA ALA A 59 -9.49 6.42 -9.40
C ALA A 59 -8.15 5.68 -9.66
N TYR A 60 -7.66 4.90 -8.71
CA TYR A 60 -6.47 4.05 -8.83
C TYR A 60 -6.64 2.99 -9.93
N VAL A 61 -7.73 2.24 -9.88
CA VAL A 61 -8.03 1.21 -10.88
C VAL A 61 -8.32 1.83 -12.24
N THR A 62 -8.98 3.00 -12.29
CA THR A 62 -9.24 3.74 -13.53
C THR A 62 -7.94 4.31 -14.12
N ALA A 63 -7.01 4.77 -13.29
CA ALA A 63 -5.68 5.20 -13.73
C ALA A 63 -4.88 4.03 -14.28
N MET A 64 -4.91 2.85 -13.62
CA MET A 64 -4.31 1.63 -14.15
C MET A 64 -4.95 1.21 -15.48
N ALA A 65 -6.28 1.33 -15.62
CA ALA A 65 -6.99 1.02 -16.85
C ALA A 65 -6.71 2.05 -17.96
N LYS A 66 -6.42 3.30 -17.62
CA LYS A 66 -5.99 4.32 -18.60
C LYS A 66 -4.61 4.01 -19.20
N ASP A 67 -3.68 3.50 -18.39
CA ASP A 67 -2.37 3.06 -18.88
C ASP A 67 -2.47 1.73 -19.65
N ALA A 68 -3.48 0.90 -19.34
CA ALA A 68 -3.81 -0.31 -20.09
C ALA A 68 -4.45 -0.02 -21.47
N ASN A 69 -4.75 1.24 -21.80
CA ASN A 69 -5.07 1.68 -23.18
C ASN A 69 -3.90 1.58 -24.15
N PHE A 70 -2.77 1.08 -23.72
CA PHE A 70 -1.86 0.39 -24.59
C PHE A 70 -2.57 -0.92 -25.04
N SER A 71 -3.53 -0.77 -25.96
CA SER A 71 -4.01 -1.91 -26.70
C SER A 71 -2.77 -2.44 -27.43
N LEU A 72 -2.28 -3.56 -26.99
CA LEU A 72 -1.44 -4.41 -27.82
C LEU A 72 -2.35 -4.71 -29.02
N GLY A 73 -2.26 -3.82 -30.01
CA GLY A 73 -3.05 -3.92 -31.22
C GLY A 73 -2.94 -5.33 -31.74
N ASP A 74 -4.05 -5.84 -32.18
CA ASP A 74 -4.26 -7.14 -32.76
C ASP A 74 -2.99 -7.93 -33.01
N ALA A 75 -2.76 -8.95 -32.20
CA ALA A 75 -1.70 -9.93 -32.44
C ALA A 75 -1.92 -10.77 -33.72
N ASN A 76 -2.84 -10.36 -34.58
CA ASN A 76 -3.07 -10.86 -35.92
C ASN A 76 -2.29 -10.06 -36.96
N ILE A 77 -1.00 -9.90 -36.77
CA ILE A 77 -0.11 -9.57 -37.88
C ILE A 77 -0.01 -10.82 -38.70
N ASP A 78 -0.57 -10.76 -39.92
CA ASP A 78 -0.48 -11.81 -40.90
C ASP A 78 0.98 -12.32 -41.01
N ALA A 79 1.20 -13.61 -40.93
CA ALA A 79 2.54 -14.23 -40.87
C ALA A 79 3.49 -13.75 -41.98
N ILE A 80 2.94 -13.33 -43.11
CA ILE A 80 3.69 -12.74 -44.24
C ILE A 80 4.16 -11.34 -43.94
N GLY A 81 3.38 -10.54 -43.18
CA GLY A 81 3.76 -9.19 -42.76
C GLY A 81 4.92 -9.16 -41.78
N GLN A 82 5.11 -10.22 -40.99
CA GLN A 82 6.19 -10.31 -40.01
C GLN A 82 7.60 -10.33 -40.63
N PHE A 83 7.76 -10.83 -41.84
CA PHE A 83 9.05 -10.84 -42.55
C PHE A 83 9.53 -9.46 -42.99
N PHE A 84 8.63 -8.50 -43.13
CA PHE A 84 8.93 -7.13 -43.55
C PHE A 84 8.88 -6.10 -42.40
N LEU A 85 8.54 -6.55 -41.21
CA LEU A 85 8.48 -5.68 -40.03
C LEU A 85 9.85 -5.60 -39.35
N TYR A 86 10.38 -4.38 -39.25
CA TYR A 86 11.50 -4.10 -38.36
C TYR A 86 10.99 -4.18 -36.90
N ILE A 87 11.38 -5.24 -36.19
CA ILE A 87 11.04 -5.38 -34.77
C ILE A 87 12.08 -4.62 -33.97
N ASN A 88 11.64 -3.52 -33.33
CA ASN A 88 12.48 -2.82 -32.38
C ASN A 88 12.72 -3.76 -31.16
N GLU A 89 13.97 -4.00 -30.78
CA GLU A 89 14.33 -4.83 -29.64
C GLU A 89 13.96 -4.18 -28.29
N SER A 90 13.70 -2.85 -28.26
CA SER A 90 13.29 -2.17 -27.06
C SER A 90 11.82 -2.46 -26.73
N THR A 91 11.59 -2.98 -25.53
CA THR A 91 10.24 -3.20 -25.01
C THR A 91 9.77 -1.93 -24.32
N ILE A 92 8.61 -1.42 -24.74
CA ILE A 92 7.94 -0.31 -24.04
C ILE A 92 7.10 -0.92 -22.93
N ASN A 93 7.47 -0.64 -21.69
CA ASN A 93 6.71 -1.10 -20.53
C ASN A 93 5.62 -0.08 -20.17
N ALA A 94 4.43 -0.56 -19.84
CA ALA A 94 3.39 0.29 -19.28
C ALA A 94 3.86 0.87 -17.93
N LEU A 95 3.60 2.15 -17.71
CA LEU A 95 3.93 2.82 -16.45
C LEU A 95 2.80 2.55 -15.45
N TYR A 96 3.14 1.94 -14.34
CA TYR A 96 2.21 1.69 -13.25
C TYR A 96 2.45 2.69 -12.10
N ARG A 97 1.39 2.95 -11.32
CA ARG A 97 1.47 3.81 -10.13
C ARG A 97 2.55 3.33 -9.17
N GLY A 98 3.28 4.24 -8.56
CA GLY A 98 4.32 3.94 -7.59
C GLY A 98 3.79 3.13 -6.39
N ARG A 99 4.59 2.21 -5.90
CA ARG A 99 4.31 1.39 -4.72
C ARG A 99 5.09 1.96 -3.55
N THR A 100 4.43 2.64 -2.66
CA THR A 100 5.08 3.54 -1.72
C THR A 100 5.06 3.08 -0.27
N ALA A 101 4.12 2.19 0.12
CA ALA A 101 3.99 1.73 1.51
C ALA A 101 5.31 1.17 2.07
N ALA A 102 5.93 0.25 1.33
CA ALA A 102 7.18 -0.39 1.74
C ALA A 102 8.36 0.60 1.87
N GLN A 103 8.37 1.64 1.04
CA GLN A 103 9.41 2.68 1.07
C GLN A 103 9.25 3.60 2.28
N THR A 104 8.00 3.97 2.59
CA THR A 104 7.68 4.91 3.67
C THR A 104 7.85 4.30 5.05
N PHE A 105 7.33 3.10 5.26
CA PHE A 105 7.27 2.49 6.59
C PHE A 105 8.30 1.36 6.79
N GLY A 106 8.89 0.86 5.70
CA GLY A 106 9.71 -0.34 5.74
C GLY A 106 8.89 -1.62 5.91
N VAL A 107 9.42 -2.74 5.44
CA VAL A 107 8.77 -4.06 5.58
C VAL A 107 9.64 -4.97 6.40
N LYS A 108 9.09 -5.56 7.45
CA LYS A 108 9.74 -6.57 8.29
C LYS A 108 9.18 -7.96 7.95
N VAL A 109 10.07 -8.91 7.77
CA VAL A 109 9.68 -10.31 7.60
C VAL A 109 9.59 -10.94 8.99
N VAL A 110 8.41 -11.48 9.34
CA VAL A 110 8.12 -12.05 10.67
C VAL A 110 7.51 -13.44 10.50
N GLY A 111 8.23 -14.45 10.92
CA GLY A 111 7.81 -15.85 10.74
C GLY A 111 8.23 -16.41 9.39
N ASP A 112 7.44 -17.31 8.86
CA ASP A 112 7.65 -18.01 7.61
C ASP A 112 6.34 -18.19 6.82
N TRP A 113 6.41 -18.87 5.69
CA TRP A 113 5.24 -19.12 4.83
C TRP A 113 4.14 -19.95 5.51
N THR A 114 4.48 -20.78 6.50
CA THR A 114 3.53 -21.64 7.23
C THR A 114 2.80 -20.87 8.33
N THR A 115 3.30 -19.68 8.72
CA THR A 115 2.74 -18.85 9.78
C THR A 115 1.33 -18.39 9.45
N GLU A 116 0.35 -18.72 10.28
CA GLU A 116 -1.05 -18.32 10.12
C GLU A 116 -1.42 -17.10 10.97
N LYS A 117 -0.72 -16.90 12.07
CA LYS A 117 -0.96 -15.78 12.99
C LYS A 117 0.36 -15.26 13.51
N VAL A 118 0.46 -13.94 13.61
CA VAL A 118 1.58 -13.25 14.25
C VAL A 118 1.09 -12.66 15.57
N ALA A 119 1.74 -12.99 16.68
CA ALA A 119 1.38 -12.48 17.98
C ALA A 119 2.45 -11.53 18.51
N PHE A 120 2.04 -10.35 18.96
CA PHE A 120 2.88 -9.33 19.56
C PHE A 120 2.67 -9.32 21.07
N LYS A 121 3.78 -9.39 21.80
CA LYS A 121 3.75 -9.30 23.24
C LYS A 121 3.70 -7.82 23.66
N LEU A 122 2.62 -7.43 24.29
CA LEU A 122 2.44 -6.13 24.91
C LEU A 122 2.83 -6.23 26.38
N ARG A 123 3.52 -5.21 26.88
CA ARG A 123 3.91 -5.13 28.28
C ARG A 123 3.48 -3.80 28.85
N GLU A 124 2.70 -3.85 29.89
CA GLU A 124 2.20 -2.69 30.62
C GLU A 124 2.76 -2.69 32.04
N LEU A 125 3.23 -1.54 32.50
CA LEU A 125 3.66 -1.35 33.86
C LEU A 125 2.44 -1.22 34.78
N VAL A 126 2.32 -2.13 35.73
CA VAL A 126 1.35 -2.01 36.80
C VAL A 126 2.05 -1.38 38.00
N SER A 127 1.76 -0.09 38.24
CA SER A 127 2.30 0.61 39.40
C SER A 127 1.65 0.12 40.68
N GLY A 128 2.40 -0.54 41.50
CA GLY A 128 2.06 -0.67 42.94
C GLY A 128 2.22 0.71 43.58
N GLY A 129 1.26 1.10 44.39
CA GLY A 129 1.30 2.42 45.04
C GLY A 129 2.62 2.69 45.76
N THR A 130 3.10 3.94 45.69
CA THR A 130 4.23 4.41 46.49
C THR A 130 3.73 4.84 47.88
N GLY A 131 4.21 4.18 48.91
CA GLY A 131 4.01 4.62 50.29
C GLY A 131 5.20 5.46 50.78
N LYS A 132 4.98 6.30 51.81
CA LYS A 132 6.10 6.86 52.56
C LYS A 132 6.94 5.69 53.14
N TYR A 133 8.26 5.89 53.17
CA TYR A 133 9.14 4.99 53.89
C TYR A 133 8.76 4.97 55.38
N ASP A 134 8.53 3.79 55.92
CA ASP A 134 8.30 3.52 57.30
C ASP A 134 8.93 2.17 57.60
N ASP A 135 9.69 2.04 58.69
CA ASP A 135 10.41 0.85 59.08
C ASP A 135 9.49 -0.35 59.31
N PHE A 136 8.21 -0.13 59.53
CA PHE A 136 7.22 -1.17 59.83
C PHE A 136 6.19 -1.36 58.69
N SER A 137 6.24 -0.54 57.63
CA SER A 137 5.33 -0.69 56.49
C SER A 137 5.86 -1.67 55.44
N ARG A 138 4.93 -2.34 54.75
CA ARG A 138 5.31 -3.16 53.59
C ARG A 138 5.42 -2.25 52.35
N PRO A 139 6.53 -2.33 51.59
CA PRO A 139 6.66 -1.59 50.34
C PRO A 139 5.62 -2.03 49.33
N GLY A 140 5.16 -1.09 48.49
CA GLY A 140 4.38 -1.42 47.31
C GLY A 140 5.25 -2.15 46.27
N TYR A 141 4.69 -3.15 45.64
CA TYR A 141 5.39 -3.92 44.61
C TYR A 141 4.96 -3.42 43.24
N ALA A 142 5.91 -3.04 42.37
CA ALA A 142 5.68 -2.81 40.98
C ALA A 142 5.67 -4.14 40.20
N ASN A 143 4.77 -4.30 39.29
CA ASN A 143 4.65 -5.51 38.48
C ASN A 143 4.40 -5.13 37.00
N TYR A 144 4.48 -6.11 36.12
CA TYR A 144 4.16 -5.98 34.71
C TYR A 144 2.94 -6.83 34.36
N ASN A 145 2.02 -6.24 33.63
CA ASN A 145 0.95 -6.97 32.96
C ASN A 145 1.38 -7.29 31.53
N TYR A 146 1.06 -8.49 31.06
CA TYR A 146 1.38 -8.95 29.71
C TYR A 146 0.10 -9.21 28.95
N GLY A 147 -0.01 -8.59 27.78
CA GLY A 147 -1.06 -8.85 26.80
C GLY A 147 -0.48 -9.40 25.50
N TRP A 148 -1.34 -9.92 24.66
CA TRP A 148 -0.99 -10.37 23.33
C TRP A 148 -1.93 -9.72 22.31
N ASP A 149 -1.36 -9.08 21.29
CA ASP A 149 -2.09 -8.66 20.09
C ASP A 149 -1.80 -9.66 18.98
N VAL A 150 -2.84 -10.30 18.47
CA VAL A 150 -2.74 -11.38 17.49
C VAL A 150 -3.29 -10.89 16.17
N ARG A 151 -2.48 -11.02 15.12
CA ARG A 151 -2.81 -10.63 13.74
C ARG A 151 -2.88 -11.87 12.86
N ASP A 152 -3.91 -11.95 12.02
CA ASP A 152 -4.04 -12.99 11.02
C ASP A 152 -3.10 -12.72 9.83
N THR A 153 -2.71 -13.78 9.14
CA THR A 153 -1.94 -13.69 7.90
C THR A 153 -2.78 -14.15 6.72
N ILE A 154 -2.54 -13.52 5.57
CA ILE A 154 -3.16 -13.89 4.30
C ILE A 154 -2.06 -14.35 3.35
N ARG A 155 -2.27 -15.51 2.71
CA ARG A 155 -1.41 -16.03 1.65
C ARG A 155 -2.03 -15.70 0.30
N LEU A 156 -1.20 -15.25 -0.61
CA LEU A 156 -1.55 -14.90 -1.98
C LEU A 156 -0.84 -15.86 -2.91
N GLU A 157 -1.48 -16.26 -3.99
CA GLU A 157 -0.94 -17.21 -4.96
C GLU A 157 -1.10 -16.67 -6.37
N TRP A 158 -0.07 -16.94 -7.19
CA TRP A 158 -0.05 -16.60 -8.62
C TRP A 158 0.52 -17.77 -9.40
N GLY A 159 -0.07 -18.07 -10.56
CA GLY A 159 0.39 -19.13 -11.45
C GLY A 159 1.00 -18.57 -12.73
N ILE A 160 2.05 -19.21 -13.18
CA ILE A 160 2.63 -19.02 -14.52
C ILE A 160 2.48 -20.33 -15.30
N LYS A 161 1.96 -20.22 -16.52
CA LYS A 161 1.92 -21.31 -17.47
C LYS A 161 2.67 -20.90 -18.73
N VAL A 162 3.68 -21.65 -19.09
CA VAL A 162 4.48 -21.42 -20.30
C VAL A 162 4.41 -22.65 -21.19
N THR A 163 3.96 -22.47 -22.43
CA THR A 163 3.88 -23.55 -23.42
C THR A 163 5.13 -23.57 -24.30
N LYS A 164 5.48 -24.77 -24.84
CA LYS A 164 6.61 -24.90 -25.76
C LYS A 164 6.43 -24.08 -27.04
N LEU A 165 5.20 -23.94 -27.51
CA LEU A 165 4.91 -23.12 -28.68
C LEU A 165 5.19 -21.62 -28.36
N GLU A 166 4.75 -21.18 -27.21
CA GLU A 166 4.98 -19.78 -26.77
C GLU A 166 6.48 -19.48 -26.59
N GLU A 167 7.25 -20.42 -26.01
CA GLU A 167 8.70 -20.28 -25.91
C GLU A 167 9.37 -20.22 -27.30
N ALA A 168 8.92 -21.05 -28.25
CA ALA A 168 9.44 -21.04 -29.61
C ALA A 168 9.14 -19.72 -30.32
N VAL A 169 7.91 -19.21 -30.23
CA VAL A 169 7.53 -17.90 -30.81
C VAL A 169 8.29 -16.77 -30.16
N ALA A 170 8.40 -16.76 -28.84
CA ALA A 170 9.15 -15.73 -28.11
C ALA A 170 10.64 -15.77 -28.48
N SER A 171 11.22 -16.96 -28.68
CA SER A 171 12.60 -17.12 -29.13
C SER A 171 12.85 -16.51 -30.51
N VAL A 172 11.92 -16.66 -31.44
CA VAL A 172 11.98 -16.01 -32.77
C VAL A 172 12.00 -14.48 -32.62
N MET A 173 11.25 -13.96 -31.65
CA MET A 173 11.19 -12.53 -31.33
C MET A 173 12.32 -12.06 -30.39
N ARG A 174 13.32 -12.91 -30.11
CA ARG A 174 14.41 -12.63 -29.15
C ARG A 174 13.94 -12.24 -27.74
N ARG A 175 12.79 -12.78 -27.31
CA ARG A 175 12.20 -12.56 -26.00
C ARG A 175 12.21 -13.82 -25.16
N ASN A 176 12.15 -13.65 -23.83
CA ASN A 176 12.04 -14.76 -22.89
C ASN A 176 10.64 -14.77 -22.28
N ALA A 177 9.76 -15.62 -22.81
CA ALA A 177 8.37 -15.72 -22.37
C ALA A 177 8.22 -16.02 -20.87
N HIS A 178 9.11 -16.84 -20.31
CA HIS A 178 9.11 -17.16 -18.88
C HIS A 178 9.45 -15.94 -18.04
N LYS A 179 10.52 -15.20 -18.41
CA LYS A 179 10.93 -13.98 -17.70
C LYS A 179 9.84 -12.92 -17.74
N ASP A 180 9.26 -12.66 -18.91
CA ASP A 180 8.21 -11.69 -19.08
C ASP A 180 6.99 -11.99 -18.17
N LYS A 181 6.61 -13.28 -18.07
CA LYS A 181 5.52 -13.71 -17.18
C LYS A 181 5.90 -13.63 -15.69
N PHE A 182 7.13 -13.98 -15.35
CA PHE A 182 7.62 -13.83 -13.98
C PHE A 182 7.65 -12.36 -13.55
N ASP A 183 8.13 -11.47 -14.42
CA ASP A 183 8.15 -10.02 -14.15
C ASP A 183 6.71 -9.50 -13.95
N SER A 184 5.74 -10.02 -14.71
CA SER A 184 4.32 -9.71 -14.52
C SER A 184 3.79 -10.18 -13.15
N VAL A 185 4.15 -11.41 -12.71
CA VAL A 185 3.78 -11.91 -11.38
C VAL A 185 4.40 -11.07 -10.27
N ALA A 186 5.69 -10.75 -10.40
CA ALA A 186 6.39 -9.92 -9.42
C ALA A 186 5.73 -8.54 -9.29
N LEU A 187 5.44 -7.89 -10.42
CA LEU A 187 4.74 -6.61 -10.44
C LEU A 187 3.34 -6.70 -9.83
N THR A 188 2.58 -7.71 -10.21
CA THR A 188 1.22 -7.92 -9.66
C THR A 188 1.28 -8.15 -8.16
N SER A 189 2.22 -8.98 -7.67
CA SER A 189 2.38 -9.21 -6.24
C SER A 189 2.71 -7.93 -5.47
N ASP A 190 3.57 -7.09 -6.01
CA ASP A 190 3.93 -5.81 -5.39
C ASP A 190 2.74 -4.84 -5.32
N ILE A 191 1.92 -4.80 -6.38
CA ILE A 191 0.71 -3.96 -6.40
C ILE A 191 -0.26 -4.40 -5.31
N TRP A 192 -0.52 -5.71 -5.20
CA TRP A 192 -1.41 -6.25 -4.18
C TRP A 192 -0.88 -6.04 -2.77
N LEU A 193 0.41 -6.29 -2.54
CA LEU A 193 1.04 -6.05 -1.24
C LEU A 193 0.95 -4.58 -0.83
N ASN A 194 1.19 -3.65 -1.78
CA ASN A 194 1.03 -2.22 -1.50
C ASN A 194 -0.41 -1.87 -1.08
N GLY A 195 -1.41 -2.42 -1.77
CA GLY A 195 -2.81 -2.24 -1.41
C GLY A 195 -3.14 -2.79 -0.02
N TYR A 196 -2.67 -3.98 0.31
CA TYR A 196 -2.88 -4.56 1.65
C TYR A 196 -2.17 -3.78 2.76
N PHE A 197 -0.99 -3.24 2.49
CA PHE A 197 -0.29 -2.42 3.47
C PHE A 197 -1.00 -1.10 3.76
N TRP A 198 -1.58 -0.45 2.74
CA TRP A 198 -2.31 0.79 2.95
C TRP A 198 -3.71 0.57 3.53
N TYR A 199 -4.49 -0.30 2.93
CA TYR A 199 -5.93 -0.41 3.20
C TYR A 199 -6.30 -1.65 4.03
N GLY A 200 -5.45 -2.67 4.07
CA GLY A 200 -5.80 -3.95 4.69
C GLY A 200 -6.92 -4.67 3.95
N THR A 201 -7.52 -5.63 4.60
CA THR A 201 -8.72 -6.32 4.11
C THR A 201 -9.49 -6.99 5.24
N THR A 202 -10.78 -7.10 5.08
CA THR A 202 -11.69 -7.83 5.99
C THR A 202 -12.25 -9.09 5.32
N ALA A 203 -11.45 -9.76 4.47
CA ALA A 203 -11.85 -10.93 3.73
C ALA A 203 -12.25 -12.09 4.65
N GLY A 204 -13.51 -12.47 4.63
CA GLY A 204 -14.06 -13.57 5.42
C GLY A 204 -13.93 -13.36 6.93
N SER A 205 -13.47 -14.39 7.64
CA SER A 205 -13.23 -14.35 9.09
C SER A 205 -11.88 -13.74 9.48
N LYS A 206 -10.99 -13.49 8.51
CA LYS A 206 -9.65 -12.94 8.73
C LYS A 206 -9.65 -11.43 8.57
N LYS A 207 -9.06 -10.74 9.54
CA LYS A 207 -8.89 -9.29 9.52
C LYS A 207 -7.42 -8.97 9.33
N LEU A 208 -7.09 -8.40 8.17
CA LEU A 208 -5.79 -7.85 7.89
C LEU A 208 -5.88 -6.33 7.99
N TYR A 209 -5.18 -5.74 8.93
CA TYR A 209 -5.15 -4.30 9.08
C TYR A 209 -4.07 -3.68 8.20
N GLY A 210 -4.44 -2.65 7.45
CA GLY A 210 -3.51 -1.76 6.75
C GLY A 210 -3.24 -0.51 7.59
N VAL A 211 -2.41 0.38 7.06
CA VAL A 211 -2.09 1.64 7.75
C VAL A 211 -3.35 2.43 8.10
N PHE A 212 -4.30 2.58 7.17
CA PHE A 212 -5.53 3.34 7.41
C PHE A 212 -6.57 2.62 8.25
N THR A 213 -6.50 1.32 8.35
CA THR A 213 -7.50 0.50 9.08
C THR A 213 -6.98 0.00 10.41
N GLU A 214 -5.77 0.38 10.80
CA GLU A 214 -5.18 0.01 12.07
C GLU A 214 -5.98 0.60 13.24
N PRO A 215 -6.48 -0.22 14.18
CA PRO A 215 -7.34 0.24 15.27
C PRO A 215 -6.72 1.33 16.13
N GLY A 216 -5.40 1.28 16.35
CA GLY A 216 -4.67 2.29 17.11
C GLY A 216 -4.65 3.66 16.42
N LEU A 217 -4.81 3.72 15.10
CA LEU A 217 -4.82 4.95 14.33
C LEU A 217 -6.21 5.57 14.21
N ALA A 218 -7.26 4.75 14.18
CA ALA A 218 -8.64 5.23 14.02
C ALA A 218 -9.05 6.26 15.08
N THR A 219 -8.50 6.15 16.29
CA THR A 219 -8.73 7.10 17.40
C THR A 219 -7.87 8.36 17.34
N ARG A 220 -6.96 8.46 16.36
CA ARG A 220 -5.96 9.52 16.24
C ARG A 220 -6.08 10.31 14.94
N THR A 221 -7.20 10.20 14.28
CA THR A 221 -7.55 11.02 13.13
C THR A 221 -8.12 12.36 13.59
N THR A 222 -7.63 13.46 13.03
CA THR A 222 -8.03 14.83 13.39
C THR A 222 -8.09 15.64 12.10
N ASN A 223 -8.99 16.63 12.03
CA ASN A 223 -9.04 17.54 10.91
C ASN A 223 -7.75 18.36 10.79
N LEU A 224 -7.37 18.65 9.58
CA LEU A 224 -6.23 19.49 9.29
C LEU A 224 -6.52 20.94 9.72
N PRO A 225 -5.55 21.67 10.25
CA PRO A 225 -5.67 23.13 10.35
C PRO A 225 -5.86 23.73 8.96
N HIS A 226 -6.78 24.67 8.83
CA HIS A 226 -7.15 25.27 7.53
C HIS A 226 -7.65 24.26 6.49
N ASP A 227 -8.40 23.23 6.94
CA ASP A 227 -8.90 22.09 6.18
C ASP A 227 -9.52 22.49 4.84
N THR A 228 -10.36 23.55 4.86
CA THR A 228 -11.06 24.05 3.66
C THR A 228 -10.12 24.50 2.54
N HIS A 229 -8.91 24.98 2.86
CA HIS A 229 -7.92 25.41 1.86
C HIS A 229 -7.06 24.24 1.36
N TRP A 230 -6.99 23.15 2.11
CA TRP A 230 -6.28 21.94 1.72
C TRP A 230 -7.11 21.02 0.81
N GLU A 231 -8.40 21.28 0.66
CA GLU A 231 -9.21 20.58 -0.34
C GLU A 231 -8.70 20.87 -1.76
N ALA A 232 -8.66 19.85 -2.60
CA ALA A 232 -8.15 19.96 -3.98
C ALA A 232 -8.85 21.09 -4.79
N ALA A 233 -10.13 21.34 -4.53
CA ALA A 233 -10.91 22.38 -5.18
C ALA A 233 -10.50 23.81 -4.74
N ASN A 234 -10.00 23.97 -3.52
CA ASN A 234 -9.75 25.27 -2.88
C ASN A 234 -8.26 25.60 -2.75
N MET A 235 -7.38 24.73 -3.24
CA MET A 235 -5.93 24.86 -3.08
C MET A 235 -5.35 26.15 -3.70
N SER A 236 -6.05 26.78 -4.65
CA SER A 236 -5.66 28.08 -5.20
C SER A 236 -5.73 29.23 -4.20
N GLY A 237 -6.49 29.07 -3.12
CA GLY A 237 -6.60 30.02 -2.01
C GLY A 237 -5.58 29.81 -0.89
N LEU A 238 -4.84 28.68 -0.91
CA LEU A 238 -3.87 28.36 0.10
C LEU A 238 -2.68 29.33 0.07
N THR A 239 -2.32 29.86 1.21
CA THR A 239 -1.17 30.75 1.35
C THR A 239 0.02 30.02 1.98
N MET A 240 1.24 30.48 1.69
CA MET A 240 2.45 29.91 2.29
C MET A 240 2.43 29.99 3.83
N ASP A 241 1.85 31.06 4.40
CA ASP A 241 1.77 31.26 5.84
C ASP A 241 0.83 30.23 6.49
N GLU A 242 -0.24 29.82 5.84
CA GLU A 242 -1.13 28.74 6.28
C GLU A 242 -0.44 27.37 6.21
N VAL A 243 0.38 27.14 5.18
CA VAL A 243 1.19 25.91 5.09
C VAL A 243 2.16 25.82 6.26
N VAL A 244 2.86 26.91 6.57
CA VAL A 244 3.80 26.97 7.72
C VAL A 244 3.07 26.84 9.04
N ASP A 245 1.91 27.47 9.19
CA ASP A 245 1.10 27.34 10.41
C ASP A 245 0.61 25.91 10.59
N THR A 246 0.18 25.27 9.52
CA THR A 246 -0.17 23.84 9.52
C THR A 246 1.00 22.99 10.01
N LEU A 247 2.20 23.15 9.44
CA LEU A 247 3.40 22.41 9.85
C LEU A 247 3.76 22.66 11.32
N ARG A 248 3.60 23.88 11.79
CA ARG A 248 3.83 24.25 13.20
C ARG A 248 2.86 23.50 14.12
N ILE A 249 1.58 23.46 13.76
CA ILE A 249 0.55 22.76 14.53
C ILE A 249 0.78 21.23 14.49
N LEU A 250 1.16 20.66 13.35
CA LEU A 250 1.52 19.24 13.25
C LEU A 250 2.66 18.90 14.22
N LYS A 251 3.72 19.72 14.24
CA LYS A 251 4.84 19.57 15.15
C LYS A 251 4.43 19.65 16.61
N GLN A 252 3.61 20.65 16.97
CA GLN A 252 3.11 20.86 18.32
C GLN A 252 2.24 19.70 18.79
N ASN A 253 1.34 19.21 17.94
CA ASN A 253 0.48 18.08 18.25
C ASN A 253 1.30 16.81 18.51
N LEU A 254 2.31 16.52 17.66
CA LEU A 254 3.20 15.38 17.87
C LEU A 254 3.98 15.51 19.19
N ALA A 255 4.48 16.70 19.52
CA ALA A 255 5.17 16.97 20.79
C ALA A 255 4.26 16.73 22.00
N THR A 256 3.01 17.20 21.91
CA THR A 256 2.00 16.99 22.96
C THR A 256 1.65 15.51 23.12
N ASP A 257 1.48 14.80 22.02
CA ASP A 257 1.13 13.39 22.02
C ASP A 257 2.26 12.51 22.59
N LEU A 258 3.52 12.86 22.33
CA LEU A 258 4.69 12.15 22.85
C LEU A 258 4.90 12.36 24.38
N GLN A 259 4.31 13.39 24.96
CA GLN A 259 4.34 13.64 26.42
C GLN A 259 5.76 13.57 27.04
N GLY A 260 6.78 13.99 26.30
CA GLY A 260 8.17 13.94 26.76
C GLY A 260 8.90 12.60 26.56
N ASN A 261 8.26 11.59 25.96
CA ASN A 261 8.94 10.33 25.62
C ASN A 261 9.91 10.47 24.43
N GLY A 262 10.16 11.66 23.97
CA GLY A 262 11.12 11.99 22.92
C GLY A 262 11.02 13.45 22.55
N ASP A 263 12.14 14.04 22.13
CA ASP A 263 12.15 15.40 21.60
C ASP A 263 11.88 15.38 20.09
N VAL A 264 10.77 15.99 19.69
CA VAL A 264 10.34 16.08 18.28
C VAL A 264 11.40 16.73 17.38
N ASN A 265 12.31 17.55 17.95
CA ASN A 265 13.40 18.17 17.19
C ASN A 265 14.52 17.19 16.85
N THR A 266 14.72 16.15 17.68
CA THR A 266 15.80 15.17 17.53
C THR A 266 15.34 13.88 16.89
N LEU A 267 14.05 13.55 17.01
CA LEU A 267 13.49 12.34 16.42
C LEU A 267 13.39 12.44 14.89
N PRO A 268 13.70 11.36 14.16
CA PRO A 268 13.42 11.29 12.74
C PRO A 268 11.90 11.20 12.54
N VAL A 269 11.32 12.25 12.00
CA VAL A 269 9.88 12.34 11.71
C VAL A 269 9.66 12.32 10.21
N THR A 270 8.67 11.56 9.77
CA THR A 270 8.23 11.54 8.38
C THR A 270 6.85 12.16 8.30
N ILE A 271 6.69 13.11 7.40
CA ILE A 271 5.43 13.73 7.03
C ILE A 271 5.07 13.18 5.66
N ALA A 272 4.15 12.24 5.61
CA ALA A 272 3.63 11.74 4.36
C ALA A 272 2.42 12.58 3.93
N ALA A 273 2.49 13.19 2.78
CA ALA A 273 1.48 14.10 2.22
C ALA A 273 0.95 13.58 0.88
N PRO A 274 -0.25 13.99 0.45
CA PRO A 274 -0.75 13.72 -0.89
C PRO A 274 0.16 14.31 -1.97
N LEU A 275 0.25 13.62 -3.11
CA LEU A 275 1.04 14.10 -4.25
C LEU A 275 0.52 15.45 -4.76
N GLU A 276 -0.79 15.69 -4.67
CA GLU A 276 -1.47 16.90 -5.09
C GLU A 276 -0.96 18.14 -4.34
N TRP A 277 -0.49 17.98 -3.10
CA TRP A 277 -0.05 19.06 -2.26
C TRP A 277 1.44 19.42 -2.41
N GLN A 278 2.14 18.75 -3.31
CA GLN A 278 3.55 19.02 -3.58
C GLN A 278 3.80 20.48 -3.96
N THR A 279 2.90 21.08 -4.72
CA THR A 279 2.99 22.48 -5.15
C THR A 279 2.88 23.45 -3.98
N ALA A 280 2.08 23.15 -2.95
CA ALA A 280 1.92 23.98 -1.76
C ALA A 280 3.24 24.16 -0.99
N PHE A 281 4.06 23.11 -0.95
CA PHE A 281 5.36 23.16 -0.26
C PHE A 281 6.43 23.97 -1.00
N THR A 282 6.21 24.25 -2.29
CA THR A 282 7.10 25.07 -3.14
C THR A 282 6.64 26.52 -3.28
N MET A 283 5.50 26.89 -2.69
CA MET A 283 5.02 28.27 -2.66
C MET A 283 6.04 29.18 -1.95
N ILE A 284 6.19 30.38 -2.46
CA ILE A 284 7.12 31.39 -1.96
C ILE A 284 6.32 32.50 -1.30
N ASN A 285 6.72 32.88 -0.08
CA ASN A 285 6.14 34.06 0.58
C ASN A 285 6.76 35.37 0.05
N THR A 286 6.28 36.50 0.56
CA THR A 286 6.75 37.85 0.22
C THR A 286 8.28 38.04 0.45
N TYR A 287 8.89 37.22 1.31
CA TYR A 287 10.32 37.27 1.65
C TYR A 287 11.17 36.27 0.88
N GLY A 288 10.59 35.53 -0.09
CA GLY A 288 11.29 34.53 -0.89
C GLY A 288 11.59 33.21 -0.16
N LEU A 289 10.90 32.93 0.94
CA LEU A 289 11.06 31.68 1.70
C LEU A 289 9.98 30.67 1.31
N THR A 290 10.36 29.38 1.25
CA THR A 290 9.45 28.26 1.00
C THR A 290 9.14 27.50 2.31
N ALA A 291 8.08 26.67 2.27
CA ALA A 291 7.78 25.77 3.40
C ALA A 291 8.93 24.79 3.68
N ASN A 292 9.67 24.36 2.66
CA ASN A 292 10.85 23.52 2.80
C ASN A 292 11.99 24.25 3.53
N ASP A 293 12.19 25.54 3.28
CA ASP A 293 13.19 26.35 4.01
C ASP A 293 12.82 26.48 5.48
N TRP A 294 11.52 26.64 5.77
CA TRP A 294 11.04 26.66 7.14
C TRP A 294 11.29 25.34 7.85
N LEU A 295 11.00 24.20 7.21
CA LEU A 295 11.26 22.86 7.75
C LEU A 295 12.75 22.68 8.03
N ALA A 296 13.62 23.02 7.10
CA ALA A 296 15.07 22.87 7.26
C ALA A 296 15.61 23.66 8.48
N LYS A 297 15.02 24.81 8.80
CA LYS A 297 15.41 25.64 9.93
C LYS A 297 14.78 25.22 11.24
N ASN A 298 13.49 24.90 11.23
CA ASN A 298 12.69 24.72 12.45
C ASN A 298 12.44 23.26 12.80
N TRP A 299 12.57 22.35 11.82
CA TRP A 299 12.34 20.93 12.02
C TRP A 299 13.27 20.08 11.12
N PRO A 300 14.59 20.18 11.34
CA PRO A 300 15.60 19.64 10.42
C PRO A 300 15.55 18.11 10.26
N ASN A 301 15.00 17.38 11.24
CA ASN A 301 14.87 15.93 11.20
C ASN A 301 13.51 15.47 10.64
N ALA A 302 12.67 16.40 10.19
CA ALA A 302 11.45 16.06 9.49
C ALA A 302 11.70 15.92 7.98
N THR A 303 11.23 14.83 7.41
CA THR A 303 11.24 14.58 5.97
C THR A 303 9.84 14.58 5.44
N VAL A 304 9.61 15.29 4.33
CA VAL A 304 8.31 15.28 3.64
C VAL A 304 8.37 14.32 2.47
N GLU A 305 7.42 13.41 2.41
CA GLU A 305 7.28 12.45 1.35
C GLU A 305 5.90 12.57 0.71
N PHE A 306 5.85 12.76 -0.60
CA PHE A 306 4.59 12.84 -1.33
C PHE A 306 4.19 11.47 -1.86
N LYS A 307 2.98 11.04 -1.52
CA LYS A 307 2.48 9.70 -1.84
C LYS A 307 1.15 9.78 -2.57
N PRO A 308 1.01 9.03 -3.65
CA PRO A 308 -0.22 9.04 -4.44
C PRO A 308 -1.40 8.31 -3.76
N GLU A 309 -1.13 7.45 -2.76
CA GLU A 309 -2.16 6.75 -2.00
C GLU A 309 -2.84 7.61 -0.93
N LEU A 310 -2.18 8.71 -0.55
CA LEU A 310 -2.71 9.68 0.40
C LEU A 310 -3.57 10.69 -0.35
N SER A 311 -4.87 10.53 -0.35
CA SER A 311 -5.79 11.51 -0.92
C SER A 311 -6.44 12.29 0.20
N GLY A 312 -6.22 13.61 0.25
CA GLY A 312 -6.77 14.47 1.30
C GLY A 312 -6.29 14.18 2.72
N LYS A 313 -5.18 13.42 2.90
CA LYS A 313 -4.72 13.01 4.23
C LYS A 313 -3.24 13.23 4.41
N PHE A 314 -2.85 13.86 5.51
CA PHE A 314 -1.47 13.84 6.01
C PHE A 314 -1.29 12.74 7.04
N ILE A 315 -0.15 12.07 6.98
CA ILE A 315 0.30 11.17 8.03
C ILE A 315 1.61 11.74 8.60
N VAL A 316 1.61 12.04 9.89
CA VAL A 316 2.82 12.46 10.59
C VAL A 316 3.21 11.36 11.56
N PHE A 317 4.42 10.84 11.45
CA PHE A 317 4.90 9.83 12.38
C PHE A 317 6.38 9.97 12.69
N ALA A 318 6.72 9.73 13.95
CA ALA A 318 8.09 9.55 14.40
C ALA A 318 8.48 8.09 14.11
N LYS A 319 9.55 7.88 13.36
CA LYS A 319 9.95 6.53 12.92
C LYS A 319 10.24 5.61 14.10
N ASN A 320 10.92 6.12 15.11
CA ASN A 320 11.28 5.37 16.31
C ASN A 320 11.07 6.25 17.53
N VAL A 321 10.28 5.78 18.48
CA VAL A 321 10.05 6.48 19.76
C VAL A 321 10.88 5.78 20.85
N PRO A 322 11.71 6.52 21.62
CA PRO A 322 12.50 5.94 22.71
C PRO A 322 11.63 5.17 23.71
N GLY A 323 12.11 4.02 24.14
CA GLY A 323 11.41 3.18 25.12
C GLY A 323 10.42 2.15 24.54
N VAL A 324 10.03 2.25 23.28
CA VAL A 324 9.09 1.32 22.64
C VAL A 324 9.79 0.05 22.16
N GLY A 325 11.05 0.15 21.72
CA GLY A 325 11.85 -1.01 21.26
C GLY A 325 11.52 -1.48 19.83
N MET A 326 10.53 -0.88 19.17
CA MET A 326 10.15 -1.15 17.79
C MET A 326 9.85 0.19 17.08
N ASP A 327 9.86 0.17 15.74
CA ASP A 327 9.39 1.33 14.98
C ASP A 327 7.91 1.60 15.27
N THR A 328 7.50 2.86 15.19
CA THR A 328 6.13 3.30 15.49
C THR A 328 5.08 2.52 14.73
N ILE A 329 5.33 2.28 13.44
CA ILE A 329 4.51 1.42 12.59
C ILE A 329 5.41 0.44 11.84
N ASN A 330 4.97 -0.78 11.72
CA ASN A 330 5.70 -1.84 11.04
C ASN A 330 4.77 -2.51 10.03
N LEU A 331 5.19 -2.56 8.77
CA LEU A 331 4.55 -3.39 7.77
C LEU A 331 5.14 -4.79 7.86
N MET A 332 4.30 -5.80 7.95
CA MET A 332 4.74 -7.16 8.20
C MET A 332 4.38 -8.09 7.07
N GLN A 333 5.38 -8.81 6.64
CA GLN A 333 5.27 -9.86 5.64
C GLN A 333 5.79 -11.16 6.26
N THR A 334 5.04 -12.25 6.15
CA THR A 334 5.50 -13.54 6.68
C THR A 334 6.32 -14.30 5.65
N SER A 335 6.05 -14.13 4.36
CA SER A 335 6.90 -14.66 3.30
C SER A 335 6.94 -13.72 2.10
N ARG A 336 8.14 -13.50 1.58
CA ARG A 336 8.32 -12.82 0.30
C ARG A 336 7.85 -13.72 -0.84
N LEU A 337 7.68 -13.14 -2.03
CA LEU A 337 7.33 -13.91 -3.22
C LEU A 337 8.37 -15.01 -3.46
N HIS A 338 7.92 -16.25 -3.49
CA HIS A 338 8.75 -17.42 -3.75
C HIS A 338 7.98 -18.45 -4.56
N MET A 339 8.69 -19.30 -5.23
CA MET A 339 8.12 -20.42 -5.98
C MET A 339 7.74 -21.55 -5.01
N VAL A 340 6.47 -21.93 -5.02
CA VAL A 340 5.94 -23.05 -4.22
C VAL A 340 6.18 -24.39 -4.92
N GLY A 341 6.05 -24.41 -6.24
CA GLY A 341 6.26 -25.60 -7.02
C GLY A 341 6.25 -25.34 -8.51
N ALA A 342 6.80 -26.29 -9.25
CA ALA A 342 6.77 -26.32 -10.70
C ALA A 342 6.39 -27.72 -11.18
N MET A 343 5.48 -27.79 -12.13
CA MET A 343 5.01 -29.05 -12.70
C MET A 343 5.17 -29.04 -14.23
N PRO A 344 5.85 -30.04 -14.81
CA PRO A 344 5.89 -30.19 -16.24
C PRO A 344 4.51 -30.65 -16.74
N THR A 345 4.05 -30.03 -17.81
CA THR A 345 2.85 -30.48 -18.55
C THR A 345 3.24 -31.07 -19.90
N LEU A 346 2.31 -31.76 -20.56
CA LEU A 346 2.57 -32.38 -21.88
C LEU A 346 3.13 -31.39 -22.92
N LYS A 347 2.73 -30.11 -22.83
CA LYS A 347 3.07 -29.07 -23.82
C LYS A 347 3.82 -27.86 -23.24
N GLY A 348 4.31 -27.93 -22.00
CA GLY A 348 4.98 -26.82 -21.35
C GLY A 348 5.24 -27.08 -19.87
N ARG A 349 5.21 -26.04 -19.08
CA ARG A 349 5.33 -26.10 -17.61
C ARG A 349 4.39 -25.11 -16.93
N GLU A 350 3.99 -25.45 -15.73
CA GLU A 350 3.22 -24.61 -14.83
C GLU A 350 4.01 -24.38 -13.55
N GLU A 351 4.04 -23.15 -13.07
CA GLU A 351 4.74 -22.77 -11.86
C GLU A 351 3.78 -22.01 -10.96
N ALA A 352 3.81 -22.30 -9.66
CA ALA A 352 3.04 -21.62 -8.64
C ALA A 352 3.96 -20.78 -7.76
N TYR A 353 3.59 -19.53 -7.54
CA TYR A 353 4.27 -18.57 -6.69
C TYR A 353 3.36 -18.15 -5.57
N SER A 354 3.91 -17.92 -4.39
CA SER A 354 3.16 -17.46 -3.23
C SER A 354 3.91 -16.36 -2.48
N ALA A 355 3.15 -15.45 -1.88
CA ALA A 355 3.63 -14.50 -0.89
C ALA A 355 2.60 -14.42 0.23
N SER A 356 3.03 -14.05 1.44
CA SER A 356 2.11 -13.92 2.55
C SER A 356 2.36 -12.64 3.34
N VAL A 357 1.28 -12.03 3.81
CA VAL A 357 1.28 -10.73 4.46
C VAL A 357 0.49 -10.79 5.77
N ALA A 358 0.98 -10.12 6.80
CA ALA A 358 0.32 -9.93 8.09
C ALA A 358 -0.17 -8.48 8.31
N GLY A 359 0.00 -7.60 7.30
CA GLY A 359 -0.50 -6.24 7.31
C GLY A 359 0.36 -5.25 8.08
N ALA A 360 -0.26 -4.20 8.58
CA ALA A 360 0.38 -3.18 9.40
C ALA A 360 0.16 -3.47 10.88
N PHE A 361 1.16 -3.16 11.69
CA PHE A 361 1.11 -3.18 13.14
C PHE A 361 1.67 -1.89 13.71
N MET A 362 0.89 -1.22 14.53
CA MET A 362 1.30 0.00 15.22
C MET A 362 1.78 -0.33 16.62
N ALA A 363 3.09 -0.20 16.84
CA ALA A 363 3.70 -0.45 18.14
C ALA A 363 3.56 0.75 19.08
N CYS A 364 3.50 1.96 18.55
CA CYS A 364 3.41 3.19 19.33
C CYS A 364 2.36 4.15 18.74
N PRO A 365 1.09 4.04 19.14
CA PRO A 365 0.03 4.93 18.64
C PRO A 365 0.30 6.42 18.87
N VAL A 366 0.96 6.78 19.97
CA VAL A 366 1.27 8.19 20.29
C VAL A 366 2.31 8.82 19.36
N GLY A 367 3.11 8.00 18.69
CA GLY A 367 4.12 8.44 17.73
C GLY A 367 3.59 8.70 16.33
N MET A 368 2.30 8.49 16.06
CA MET A 368 1.70 8.65 14.73
C MET A 368 0.32 9.31 14.83
N LYS A 369 0.03 10.19 13.88
CA LYS A 369 -1.27 10.86 13.76
C LYS A 369 -1.65 11.09 12.32
N VAL A 370 -2.92 10.94 12.00
CA VAL A 370 -3.51 11.22 10.69
C VAL A 370 -4.30 12.51 10.76
N TYR A 371 -4.16 13.33 9.74
CA TYR A 371 -4.91 14.55 9.54
C TYR A 371 -5.67 14.46 8.23
N GLU A 372 -6.93 14.83 8.24
CA GLU A 372 -7.82 14.82 7.08
C GLU A 372 -8.20 16.26 6.72
N ALA A 373 -8.20 16.55 5.40
CA ALA A 373 -8.70 17.82 4.86
C ALA A 373 -10.17 17.70 4.48
#